data_5986f38ca91ba0e5eb2de5e3ba198d01
#
_entry.id   5986f38ca91ba0e5eb2de5e3ba198d01
#
_cell.length_a   1.000
_cell.length_b   1.000
_cell.length_c   1.000
_cell.angle_alpha   90.00
_cell.angle_beta   90.00
_cell.angle_gamma   90.00
#
_symmetry.space_group_name_H-M   'P 1'
#
loop_
_entity.id
_entity.type
_entity.pdbx_description
1 polymer ?
#
loop_
_entity_poly.entity_id
_entity_poly.type
_entity_poly.pdbx_seq_one_letter_code
_entity_poly.pdbx_strand_id
1 'polypeptide(L)'
;MSQDWIERNKEQFGVQIIELKKIIENQVLASGKSDEFTSDMYVALISGRKITEKMEAAIDRLIKANSPDELLKREEWVDKVVPKLLMVENMIDETSWTEDYRVNTKRFVSSIIKQAKTRKTLSKKQMESVSSVYARVKKNLKKSEKKT
;
A
#
# COMPACT_ATOMS: atom_id res chain seq x y z
N MET A 1 -24.50 -28.62 1.66
CA MET A 1 -24.02 -28.18 2.93
C MET A 1 -25.11 -27.64 3.76
N SER A 2 -25.11 -28.01 5.00
CA SER A 2 -26.24 -27.72 5.85
C SER A 2 -26.25 -26.27 6.29
N GLN A 3 -27.44 -25.75 6.45
CA GLN A 3 -27.75 -24.46 7.02
C GLN A 3 -27.06 -24.28 8.39
N ASP A 4 -26.80 -25.37 9.10
CA ASP A 4 -26.12 -25.37 10.40
C ASP A 4 -24.71 -24.78 10.35
N TRP A 5 -23.96 -25.05 9.29
CA TRP A 5 -22.62 -24.49 9.12
C TRP A 5 -22.66 -23.00 8.83
N ILE A 6 -23.66 -22.56 8.07
CA ILE A 6 -23.88 -21.14 7.79
C ILE A 6 -24.18 -20.40 9.10
N GLU A 7 -25.05 -20.96 9.92
CA GLU A 7 -25.41 -20.37 11.21
C GLU A 7 -24.23 -20.36 12.19
N ARG A 8 -23.44 -21.46 12.21
CA ARG A 8 -22.23 -21.54 13.03
C ARG A 8 -21.24 -20.44 12.66
N ASN A 9 -21.01 -20.24 11.38
CA ASN A 9 -20.11 -19.18 10.93
C ASN A 9 -20.65 -17.80 11.31
N LYS A 10 -21.95 -17.57 11.21
CA LYS A 10 -22.57 -16.32 11.63
C LYS A 10 -22.40 -16.07 13.11
N GLU A 11 -22.52 -17.07 13.94
CA GLU A 11 -22.34 -16.96 15.39
C GLU A 11 -20.86 -16.74 15.74
N GLN A 12 -19.98 -17.54 15.16
CA GLN A 12 -18.56 -17.52 15.49
C GLN A 12 -17.84 -16.32 14.87
N PHE A 13 -18.18 -15.97 13.64
CA PHE A 13 -17.48 -14.96 12.84
C PHE A 13 -18.36 -13.77 12.46
N GLY A 14 -19.42 -13.51 13.21
CA GLY A 14 -20.36 -12.43 12.89
C GLY A 14 -19.70 -11.08 12.73
N VAL A 15 -18.79 -10.73 13.62
CA VAL A 15 -18.04 -9.45 13.56
C VAL A 15 -17.15 -9.41 12.31
N GLN A 16 -16.43 -10.50 12.04
CA GLN A 16 -15.55 -10.60 10.88
C GLN A 16 -16.35 -10.49 9.57
N ILE A 17 -17.53 -11.11 9.50
CA ILE A 17 -18.42 -11.01 8.33
C ILE A 17 -18.79 -9.55 8.06
N ILE A 18 -19.21 -8.83 9.08
CA ILE A 18 -19.60 -7.41 8.98
C ILE A 18 -18.41 -6.58 8.53
N GLU A 19 -17.25 -6.78 9.15
CA GLU A 19 -16.04 -6.00 8.83
C GLU A 19 -15.53 -6.27 7.41
N LEU A 20 -15.55 -7.53 6.97
CA LEU A 20 -15.17 -7.89 5.60
C LEU A 20 -16.12 -7.26 4.57
N LYS A 21 -17.42 -7.26 4.88
CA LYS A 21 -18.42 -6.63 4.00
C LYS A 21 -18.13 -5.13 3.84
N LYS A 22 -17.80 -4.44 4.93
CA LYS A 22 -17.43 -3.03 4.89
C LYS A 22 -16.19 -2.80 4.03
N ILE A 23 -15.18 -3.65 4.17
CA ILE A 23 -13.95 -3.56 3.38
C ILE A 23 -14.26 -3.73 1.90
N ILE A 24 -15.07 -4.73 1.54
CA ILE A 24 -15.47 -4.99 0.14
C ILE A 24 -16.20 -3.78 -0.44
N GLU A 25 -17.15 -3.22 0.29
CA GLU A 25 -17.92 -2.06 -0.15
C GLU A 25 -17.02 -0.83 -0.37
N ASN A 26 -16.04 -0.63 0.51
CA ASN A 26 -15.11 0.49 0.39
C ASN A 26 -14.07 0.29 -0.71
N GLN A 27 -13.71 -0.96 -1.01
CA GLN A 27 -12.68 -1.31 -2.00
C GLN A 27 -13.21 -1.45 -3.42
N VAL A 28 -14.50 -1.37 -3.64
CA VAL A 28 -15.10 -1.39 -4.98
C VAL A 28 -14.48 -0.34 -5.90
N LEU A 29 -13.94 0.76 -5.31
CA LEU A 29 -13.30 1.83 -6.06
C LEU A 29 -11.78 1.67 -6.20
N ALA A 30 -11.16 0.70 -5.50
CA ALA A 30 -9.72 0.46 -5.53
C ALA A 30 -9.44 -0.95 -6.06
N SER A 31 -9.43 -1.12 -7.36
CA SER A 31 -9.19 -2.44 -7.98
C SER A 31 -7.82 -3.01 -7.64
N GLY A 32 -7.75 -4.27 -7.21
CA GLY A 32 -6.51 -4.94 -6.91
C GLY A 32 -6.70 -6.38 -6.46
N LYS A 33 -5.59 -7.14 -6.42
CA LYS A 33 -5.60 -8.57 -6.03
C LYS A 33 -6.10 -8.80 -4.60
N SER A 34 -5.96 -7.81 -3.72
CA SER A 34 -6.47 -7.89 -2.36
C SER A 34 -8.00 -8.01 -2.31
N ASP A 35 -8.69 -7.46 -3.30
CA ASP A 35 -10.15 -7.50 -3.37
C ASP A 35 -10.66 -8.93 -3.59
N GLU A 36 -10.00 -9.70 -4.45
CA GLU A 36 -10.35 -11.10 -4.70
C GLU A 36 -10.23 -11.95 -3.44
N PHE A 37 -9.12 -11.79 -2.72
CA PHE A 37 -8.90 -12.53 -1.47
C PHE A 37 -9.96 -12.18 -0.43
N THR A 38 -10.25 -10.89 -0.27
CA THR A 38 -11.26 -10.41 0.68
C THR A 38 -12.64 -10.99 0.34
N SER A 39 -13.02 -10.94 -0.94
CA SER A 39 -14.29 -11.49 -1.43
C SER A 39 -14.36 -12.99 -1.23
N ASP A 40 -13.27 -13.72 -1.50
CA ASP A 40 -13.21 -15.16 -1.31
C ASP A 40 -13.40 -15.55 0.16
N MET A 41 -12.80 -14.80 1.08
CA MET A 41 -12.96 -15.03 2.51
C MET A 41 -14.38 -14.73 2.97
N TYR A 42 -14.97 -13.66 2.48
CA TYR A 42 -16.35 -13.31 2.77
C TYR A 42 -17.32 -14.41 2.30
N VAL A 43 -17.15 -14.86 1.05
CA VAL A 43 -17.97 -15.94 0.49
C VAL A 43 -17.82 -17.23 1.28
N ALA A 44 -16.59 -17.58 1.69
CA ALA A 44 -16.34 -18.77 2.50
C ALA A 44 -17.12 -18.71 3.83
N LEU A 45 -17.14 -17.55 4.47
CA LEU A 45 -17.84 -17.37 5.74
C LEU A 45 -19.37 -17.47 5.59
N ILE A 46 -19.95 -16.80 4.58
CA ILE A 46 -21.41 -16.77 4.41
C ILE A 46 -21.95 -18.05 3.78
N SER A 47 -21.13 -18.82 3.07
CA SER A 47 -21.56 -20.08 2.45
C SER A 47 -21.42 -21.30 3.37
N GLY A 48 -20.95 -21.10 4.60
CA GLY A 48 -20.84 -22.17 5.59
C GLY A 48 -19.65 -23.08 5.40
N ARG A 49 -18.57 -22.62 4.75
CA ARG A 49 -17.33 -23.38 4.62
C ARG A 49 -16.62 -23.44 5.96
N LYS A 50 -15.90 -24.53 6.18
CA LYS A 50 -15.05 -24.66 7.36
C LYS A 50 -13.92 -23.64 7.30
N ILE A 51 -13.78 -22.86 8.36
CA ILE A 51 -12.71 -21.85 8.46
C ILE A 51 -11.57 -22.42 9.28
N THR A 52 -10.42 -22.56 8.66
CA THR A 52 -9.21 -23.06 9.33
C THR A 52 -8.61 -21.96 10.19
N GLU A 53 -7.70 -22.34 11.12
CA GLU A 53 -6.99 -21.37 11.94
C GLU A 53 -6.18 -20.39 11.09
N LYS A 54 -5.58 -20.88 9.98
CA LYS A 54 -4.84 -20.01 9.04
C LYS A 54 -5.76 -19.02 8.34
N MET A 55 -6.94 -19.45 7.95
CA MET A 55 -7.95 -18.58 7.34
C MET A 55 -8.41 -17.51 8.33
N GLU A 56 -8.70 -17.90 9.57
CA GLU A 56 -9.10 -16.97 10.62
C GLU A 56 -8.01 -15.92 10.89
N ALA A 57 -6.75 -16.37 11.00
CA ALA A 57 -5.62 -15.46 11.21
C ALA A 57 -5.46 -14.48 10.04
N ALA A 58 -5.64 -14.96 8.81
CA ALA A 58 -5.56 -14.10 7.62
C ALA A 58 -6.70 -13.08 7.59
N ILE A 59 -7.91 -13.49 7.95
CA ILE A 59 -9.09 -12.61 8.04
C ILE A 59 -8.84 -11.52 9.09
N ASP A 60 -8.36 -11.89 10.27
CA ASP A 60 -8.10 -10.94 11.36
C ASP A 60 -7.01 -9.93 10.98
N ARG A 61 -5.96 -10.38 10.29
CA ARG A 61 -4.91 -9.48 9.78
C ARG A 61 -5.45 -8.51 8.74
N LEU A 62 -6.33 -8.99 7.87
CA LEU A 62 -6.96 -8.16 6.84
C LEU A 62 -7.84 -7.08 7.48
N ILE A 63 -8.65 -7.46 8.46
CA ILE A 63 -9.53 -6.54 9.19
C ILE A 63 -8.69 -5.47 9.91
N LYS A 64 -7.63 -5.90 10.59
CA LYS A 64 -6.74 -5.00 11.31
C LYS A 64 -6.05 -4.01 10.35
N ALA A 65 -5.57 -4.51 9.21
CA ALA A 65 -4.89 -3.67 8.21
C ALA A 65 -5.82 -2.63 7.59
N ASN A 66 -7.13 -2.88 7.59
CA ASN A 66 -8.13 -1.97 7.03
C ASN A 66 -8.98 -1.28 8.11
N SER A 67 -8.54 -1.33 9.38
CA SER A 67 -9.21 -0.62 10.46
C SER A 67 -9.10 0.89 10.24
N PRO A 68 -10.04 1.70 10.77
CA PRO A 68 -9.98 3.15 10.62
C PRO A 68 -8.65 3.76 11.12
N ASP A 69 -8.09 3.25 12.21
CA ASP A 69 -6.82 3.71 12.75
C ASP A 69 -5.65 3.44 11.79
N GLU A 70 -5.61 2.25 11.20
CA GLU A 70 -4.56 1.88 10.25
C GLU A 70 -4.69 2.66 8.93
N LEU A 71 -5.91 2.88 8.46
CA LEU A 71 -6.16 3.68 7.26
C LEU A 71 -5.73 5.14 7.48
N LEU A 72 -6.02 5.68 8.66
CA LEU A 72 -5.60 7.03 9.02
C LEU A 72 -4.07 7.14 9.07
N LYS A 73 -3.38 6.15 9.66
CA LYS A 73 -1.92 6.10 9.68
C LYS A 73 -1.33 6.06 8.28
N ARG A 74 -1.95 5.30 7.38
CA ARG A 74 -1.50 5.23 5.97
C ARG A 74 -1.68 6.56 5.26
N GLU A 75 -2.79 7.24 5.48
CA GLU A 75 -3.04 8.57 4.90
C GLU A 75 -2.04 9.59 5.44
N GLU A 76 -1.78 9.59 6.74
CA GLU A 76 -0.76 10.45 7.35
C GLU A 76 0.62 10.17 6.77
N TRP A 77 0.96 8.89 6.56
CA TRP A 77 2.21 8.49 5.94
C TRP A 77 2.32 9.04 4.52
N VAL A 78 1.25 8.90 3.72
CA VAL A 78 1.21 9.43 2.35
C VAL A 78 1.42 10.94 2.35
N ASP A 79 0.73 11.65 3.25
CA ASP A 79 0.83 13.11 3.37
C ASP A 79 2.24 13.57 3.74
N LYS A 80 3.02 12.73 4.44
CA LYS A 80 4.41 13.02 4.79
C LYS A 80 5.38 12.63 3.69
N VAL A 81 5.17 11.48 3.05
CA VAL A 81 6.14 10.88 2.13
C VAL A 81 6.03 11.47 0.73
N VAL A 82 4.82 11.66 0.22
CA VAL A 82 4.63 12.16 -1.16
C VAL A 82 5.28 13.53 -1.38
N PRO A 83 5.13 14.52 -0.49
CA PRO A 83 5.84 15.79 -0.68
C PRO A 83 7.36 15.66 -0.73
N LYS A 84 7.93 14.74 0.06
CA LYS A 84 9.37 14.45 0.03
C LYS A 84 9.80 13.83 -1.29
N LEU A 85 8.99 12.92 -1.83
CA LEU A 85 9.27 12.30 -3.13
C LEU A 85 9.18 13.32 -4.27
N LEU A 86 8.21 14.22 -4.21
CA LEU A 86 8.07 15.32 -5.18
C LEU A 86 9.27 16.26 -5.11
N MET A 87 9.76 16.53 -3.92
CA MET A 87 10.98 17.33 -3.73
C MET A 87 12.18 16.67 -4.41
N VAL A 88 12.37 15.37 -4.22
CA VAL A 88 13.44 14.61 -4.86
C VAL A 88 13.32 14.68 -6.38
N GLU A 89 12.11 14.51 -6.91
CA GLU A 89 11.85 14.60 -8.35
C GLU A 89 12.27 15.96 -8.90
N ASN A 90 11.91 17.03 -8.21
CA ASN A 90 12.30 18.40 -8.61
C ASN A 90 13.81 18.61 -8.51
N MET A 91 14.45 18.05 -7.50
CA MET A 91 15.91 18.16 -7.31
C MET A 91 16.68 17.49 -8.44
N ILE A 92 16.14 16.44 -9.04
CA ILE A 92 16.78 15.75 -10.17
C ILE A 92 16.98 16.72 -11.34
N ASP A 93 16.05 17.61 -11.60
CA ASP A 93 16.16 18.60 -12.67
C ASP A 93 17.31 19.59 -12.46
N GLU A 94 17.73 19.78 -11.22
CA GLU A 94 18.82 20.70 -10.87
C GLU A 94 20.19 20.04 -10.92
N THR A 95 20.26 18.71 -11.11
CA THR A 95 21.53 17.98 -11.18
C THR A 95 22.27 18.27 -12.49
N SER A 96 23.57 18.04 -12.47
CA SER A 96 24.41 18.09 -13.66
C SER A 96 24.47 16.78 -14.42
N TRP A 97 23.63 15.83 -14.07
CA TRP A 97 23.53 14.54 -14.75
C TRP A 97 23.11 14.70 -16.21
N THR A 98 23.45 13.72 -17.05
CA THR A 98 22.99 13.71 -18.44
C THR A 98 21.47 13.71 -18.49
N GLU A 99 20.92 14.22 -19.59
CA GLU A 99 19.48 14.27 -19.79
C GLU A 99 18.85 12.88 -19.69
N ASP A 100 19.45 11.86 -20.32
CA ASP A 100 18.95 10.48 -20.27
C ASP A 100 18.90 9.95 -18.84
N TYR A 101 19.93 10.20 -18.05
CA TYR A 101 19.98 9.75 -16.66
C TYR A 101 18.92 10.45 -15.81
N ARG A 102 18.75 11.76 -16.01
CA ARG A 102 17.71 12.53 -15.32
C ARG A 102 16.31 12.01 -15.65
N VAL A 103 16.03 11.80 -16.95
CA VAL A 103 14.72 11.31 -17.40
C VAL A 103 14.41 9.92 -16.81
N ASN A 104 15.38 9.01 -16.85
CA ASN A 104 15.20 7.65 -16.32
C ASN A 104 15.00 7.66 -14.81
N THR A 105 15.77 8.49 -14.08
CA THR A 105 15.66 8.61 -12.63
C THR A 105 14.31 9.23 -12.24
N LYS A 106 13.85 10.24 -12.97
CA LYS A 106 12.53 10.86 -12.75
C LYS A 106 11.39 9.86 -12.99
N ARG A 107 11.50 9.03 -14.02
CA ARG A 107 10.51 7.99 -14.28
C ARG A 107 10.40 7.02 -13.12
N PHE A 108 11.55 6.63 -12.56
CA PHE A 108 11.58 5.76 -11.40
C PHE A 108 10.90 6.42 -10.21
N VAL A 109 11.26 7.66 -9.88
CA VAL A 109 10.67 8.39 -8.74
C VAL A 109 9.17 8.61 -8.97
N SER A 110 8.76 8.98 -10.18
CA SER A 110 7.34 9.17 -10.52
C SER A 110 6.53 7.88 -10.33
N SER A 111 7.10 6.72 -10.70
CA SER A 111 6.47 5.43 -10.49
C SER A 111 6.31 5.12 -9.00
N ILE A 112 7.30 5.46 -8.18
CA ILE A 112 7.24 5.30 -6.72
C ILE A 112 6.17 6.22 -6.11
N ILE A 113 6.08 7.47 -6.57
CA ILE A 113 5.04 8.41 -6.14
C ILE A 113 3.65 7.86 -6.43
N LYS A 114 3.46 7.33 -7.64
CA LYS A 114 2.19 6.73 -8.05
C LYS A 114 1.81 5.54 -7.15
N GLN A 115 2.77 4.68 -6.86
CA GLN A 115 2.55 3.54 -5.96
C GLN A 115 2.24 3.99 -4.54
N ALA A 116 2.96 5.00 -4.03
CA ALA A 116 2.70 5.55 -2.70
C ALA A 116 1.27 6.10 -2.58
N LYS A 117 0.81 6.82 -3.59
CA LYS A 117 -0.55 7.38 -3.62
C LYS A 117 -1.63 6.30 -3.75
N THR A 118 -1.38 5.28 -4.59
CA THR A 118 -2.36 4.24 -4.91
C THR A 118 -2.44 3.19 -3.81
N ARG A 119 -1.29 2.66 -3.40
CA ARG A 119 -1.20 1.58 -2.41
C ARG A 119 -1.08 2.08 -0.98
N LYS A 120 -0.73 3.36 -0.81
CA LYS A 120 -0.51 4.01 0.49
C LYS A 120 0.55 3.30 1.32
N THR A 121 1.51 2.67 0.64
CA THR A 121 2.66 2.01 1.26
C THR A 121 3.75 1.80 0.22
N LEU A 122 4.98 1.62 0.68
CA LEU A 122 6.12 1.26 -0.17
C LEU A 122 6.86 0.11 0.50
N SER A 123 7.45 -0.78 -0.31
CA SER A 123 8.29 -1.85 0.22
C SER A 123 9.59 -1.28 0.78
N LYS A 124 10.27 -2.07 1.62
CA LYS A 124 11.57 -1.71 2.16
C LYS A 124 12.59 -1.45 1.05
N LYS A 125 12.58 -2.29 -0.01
CA LYS A 125 13.45 -2.10 -1.18
C LYS A 125 13.16 -0.80 -1.90
N GLN A 126 11.89 -0.45 -2.07
CA GLN A 126 11.50 0.80 -2.73
C GLN A 126 11.99 2.01 -1.92
N MET A 127 11.84 1.97 -0.60
CA MET A 127 12.29 3.04 0.28
C MET A 127 13.81 3.18 0.25
N GLU A 128 14.55 2.06 0.26
CA GLU A 128 16.01 2.06 0.16
C GLU A 128 16.47 2.63 -1.18
N SER A 129 15.78 2.26 -2.27
CA SER A 129 16.10 2.76 -3.62
C SER A 129 15.91 4.27 -3.72
N VAL A 130 14.82 4.79 -3.16
CA VAL A 130 14.53 6.23 -3.12
C VAL A 130 15.59 6.96 -2.28
N SER A 131 15.94 6.40 -1.11
CA SER A 131 16.98 6.98 -0.25
C SER A 131 18.33 7.05 -0.98
N SER A 132 18.65 6.02 -1.76
CA SER A 132 19.85 5.98 -2.59
C SER A 132 19.84 7.08 -3.66
N VAL A 133 18.71 7.27 -4.34
CA VAL A 133 18.54 8.34 -5.32
C VAL A 133 18.71 9.70 -4.65
N TYR A 134 18.07 9.93 -3.53
CA TYR A 134 18.16 11.17 -2.78
C TYR A 134 19.62 11.49 -2.40
N ALA A 135 20.34 10.48 -1.89
CA ALA A 135 21.75 10.65 -1.51
C ALA A 135 22.61 11.02 -2.70
N ARG A 136 22.39 10.40 -3.86
CA ARG A 136 23.13 10.71 -5.10
C ARG A 136 22.82 12.10 -5.62
N VAL A 137 21.56 12.49 -5.61
CA VAL A 137 21.14 13.85 -6.01
C VAL A 137 21.81 14.89 -5.10
N LYS A 138 21.71 14.68 -3.80
CA LYS A 138 22.29 15.59 -2.81
C LYS A 138 23.79 15.74 -2.99
N LYS A 139 24.48 14.63 -3.23
CA LYS A 139 25.92 14.62 -3.49
C LYS A 139 26.28 15.40 -4.75
N ASN A 140 25.52 15.22 -5.82
CA ASN A 140 25.75 15.94 -7.08
C ASN A 140 25.55 17.44 -6.90
N LEU A 141 24.48 17.85 -6.23
CA LEU A 141 24.20 19.28 -5.99
C LEU A 141 25.27 19.94 -5.14
N LYS A 142 25.80 19.24 -4.14
CA LYS A 142 26.92 19.76 -3.32
C LYS A 142 28.19 19.96 -4.13
N LYS A 143 28.49 19.05 -5.05
CA LYS A 143 29.65 19.18 -5.93
C LYS A 143 29.52 20.39 -6.85
N SER A 144 28.32 20.65 -7.35
CA SER A 144 28.06 21.82 -8.19
C SER A 144 28.24 23.13 -7.42
N GLU A 145 27.82 23.19 -6.16
CA GLU A 145 27.99 24.35 -5.30
C GLU A 145 29.48 24.65 -5.02
N LYS A 146 30.29 23.60 -4.82
CA LYS A 146 31.72 23.73 -4.53
C LYS A 146 32.53 24.19 -5.73
N LYS A 147 32.03 24.07 -6.95
CA LYS A 147 32.70 24.48 -8.19
C LYS A 147 32.42 25.92 -8.58
N THR A 148 31.52 26.56 -7.90
CA THR A 148 31.22 27.98 -8.07
C THR A 148 31.87 28.79 -6.99
#